data_95e1b027bec7832af407b70fa52fc441
#
_entry.id   95e1b027bec7832af407b70fa52fc441
#
_cell.length_a   1.000
_cell.length_b   1.000
_cell.length_c   1.000
_cell.angle_alpha   90.00
_cell.angle_beta   90.00
_cell.angle_gamma   90.00
#
_symmetry.space_group_name_H-M   'P 1'
#
loop_
_entity.id
_entity.type
_entity.pdbx_description
1 polymer ?
#
loop_
_entity_poly.entity_id
_entity_poly.type
_entity_poly.pdbx_seq_one_letter_code
_entity_poly.pdbx_strand_id
1 'polypeptide(L)'
;MLFRSQTALADYRAEGFLPEALINFLALLGWSTGSEDEILSVEELQSRFDLEHVQKGGAVFDRVRLEWINGQWIRRLDNEELLQRLRPFYDAAAADGRIARAATDEELAKLLPIIRERIQLLAAAIPLTDFLFAATIAHDPTLLVPKRWDAATTIAALEATRPILAAGIGEGEELLLEADDPLEAQLRALAEASGWKPGDLFMALRVAATGRTATPPLFDSMRLLGGAALISRIDAALSRLRAA
;
A
#
# COMPACT_ATOMS: atom_id res chain seq x y z
N MET A 1 -24.01 25.43 2.48
CA MET A 1 -22.73 24.71 2.43
C MET A 1 -22.12 24.80 3.82
N LEU A 2 -22.32 23.78 4.66
CA LEU A 2 -21.78 23.76 6.03
C LEU A 2 -20.30 23.42 5.90
N PHE A 3 -19.42 24.37 6.18
CA PHE A 3 -18.03 24.11 6.46
C PHE A 3 -17.97 23.23 7.73
N ARG A 4 -18.01 21.90 7.57
CA ARG A 4 -17.52 21.02 8.61
C ARG A 4 -15.99 21.15 8.57
N SER A 5 -15.45 22.03 9.40
CA SER A 5 -14.05 21.92 9.76
C SER A 5 -13.86 20.52 10.34
N GLN A 6 -12.95 19.72 9.77
CA GLN A 6 -12.54 18.41 10.30
C GLN A 6 -11.79 18.65 11.63
N THR A 7 -12.54 18.87 12.70
CA THR A 7 -12.00 19.21 14.03
C THR A 7 -12.51 18.26 15.10
N ALA A 8 -13.44 17.35 14.75
CA ALA A 8 -13.91 16.36 15.71
C ALA A 8 -12.88 15.21 15.81
N LEU A 9 -12.55 14.79 17.02
CA LEU A 9 -11.66 13.67 17.30
C LEU A 9 -12.10 12.38 16.57
N ALA A 10 -13.42 12.22 16.36
CA ALA A 10 -13.98 11.10 15.61
C ALA A 10 -13.51 11.06 14.14
N ASP A 11 -13.32 12.24 13.52
CA ASP A 11 -12.85 12.32 12.12
C ASP A 11 -11.38 11.84 12.02
N TYR A 12 -10.52 12.28 12.93
CA TYR A 12 -9.12 11.80 12.99
C TYR A 12 -9.04 10.30 13.21
N ARG A 13 -9.87 9.76 14.10
CA ARG A 13 -9.97 8.32 14.34
C ARG A 13 -10.41 7.57 13.08
N ALA A 14 -11.42 8.07 12.37
CA ALA A 14 -11.93 7.46 11.14
C ALA A 14 -10.90 7.48 10.00
N GLU A 15 -10.04 8.48 9.96
CA GLU A 15 -8.92 8.55 9.01
C GLU A 15 -7.73 7.66 9.41
N GLY A 16 -7.67 7.21 10.65
CA GLY A 16 -6.63 6.31 11.15
C GLY A 16 -5.44 7.00 11.77
N PHE A 17 -5.66 8.17 12.38
CA PHE A 17 -4.68 8.74 13.28
C PHE A 17 -4.63 7.95 14.59
N LEU A 18 -3.43 7.68 15.06
CA LEU A 18 -3.17 7.04 16.33
C LEU A 18 -3.30 8.06 17.48
N PRO A 19 -3.88 7.68 18.63
CA PRO A 19 -3.96 8.55 19.79
C PRO A 19 -2.59 9.07 20.24
N GLU A 20 -1.57 8.22 20.18
CA GLU A 20 -0.18 8.52 20.53
C GLU A 20 0.37 9.64 19.64
N ALA A 21 0.11 9.58 18.34
CA ALA A 21 0.53 10.59 17.38
C ALA A 21 -0.16 11.94 17.61
N LEU A 22 -1.46 11.92 17.92
CA LEU A 22 -2.23 13.12 18.23
C LEU A 22 -1.71 13.78 19.50
N ILE A 23 -1.49 13.02 20.58
CA ILE A 23 -0.95 13.53 21.84
C ILE A 23 0.43 14.13 21.60
N ASN A 24 1.31 13.41 20.92
CA ASN A 24 2.65 13.86 20.61
C ASN A 24 2.64 15.17 19.80
N PHE A 25 1.85 15.24 18.73
CA PHE A 25 1.72 16.44 17.91
C PHE A 25 1.17 17.64 18.70
N LEU A 26 0.12 17.44 19.48
CA LEU A 26 -0.50 18.51 20.28
C LEU A 26 0.46 19.03 21.35
N ALA A 27 1.26 18.16 21.97
CA ALA A 27 2.27 18.59 22.93
C ALA A 27 3.30 19.52 22.26
N LEU A 28 3.78 19.16 21.05
CA LEU A 28 4.76 19.95 20.31
C LEU A 28 4.18 21.21 19.65
N LEU A 29 2.86 21.38 19.64
CA LEU A 29 2.22 22.51 18.97
C LEU A 29 2.53 23.86 19.64
N GLY A 30 2.87 23.86 20.90
CA GLY A 30 3.21 25.08 21.65
C GLY A 30 4.34 24.88 22.65
N TRP A 31 4.98 23.73 22.66
CA TRP A 31 6.06 23.39 23.56
C TRP A 31 7.25 22.80 22.79
N SER A 32 8.45 22.99 23.32
CA SER A 32 9.70 22.47 22.73
C SER A 32 10.44 21.65 23.77
N THR A 33 10.91 20.47 23.35
CA THR A 33 11.76 19.59 24.18
C THR A 33 13.15 20.17 24.44
N GLY A 34 13.56 21.22 23.70
CA GLY A 34 14.96 21.66 23.65
C GLY A 34 15.90 20.73 22.88
N SER A 35 15.38 19.64 22.31
CA SER A 35 16.09 18.70 21.43
C SER A 35 15.43 18.62 20.06
N GLU A 36 16.08 17.93 19.12
CA GLU A 36 15.51 17.66 17.78
C GLU A 36 14.55 16.47 17.77
N ASP A 37 14.27 15.86 18.92
CA ASP A 37 13.37 14.72 19.04
C ASP A 37 11.92 15.18 18.80
N GLU A 38 11.30 14.69 17.73
CA GLU A 38 9.91 14.99 17.41
C GLU A 38 8.93 13.86 17.77
N ILE A 39 9.42 12.64 18.02
CA ILE A 39 8.57 11.48 18.33
C ILE A 39 8.81 11.04 19.76
N LEU A 40 7.89 11.44 20.62
CA LEU A 40 7.97 11.25 22.08
C LEU A 40 6.80 10.39 22.56
N SER A 41 7.10 9.40 23.38
CA SER A 41 6.06 8.61 24.06
C SER A 41 5.29 9.46 25.09
N VAL A 42 4.16 8.97 25.55
CA VAL A 42 3.38 9.65 26.59
C VAL A 42 4.20 9.78 27.88
N GLU A 43 4.99 8.75 28.23
CA GLU A 43 5.86 8.72 29.39
C GLU A 43 7.01 9.75 29.26
N GLU A 44 7.60 9.85 28.07
CA GLU A 44 8.63 10.86 27.78
C GLU A 44 8.04 12.26 27.85
N LEU A 45 6.85 12.47 27.28
CA LEU A 45 6.14 13.74 27.40
C LEU A 45 5.85 14.10 28.85
N GLN A 46 5.31 13.18 29.66
CA GLN A 46 5.05 13.39 31.08
C GLN A 46 6.30 13.73 31.88
N SER A 47 7.45 13.15 31.54
CA SER A 47 8.71 13.38 32.25
C SER A 47 9.40 14.70 31.88
N ARG A 48 9.20 15.17 30.65
CA ARG A 48 9.90 16.33 30.09
C ARG A 48 9.05 17.60 30.03
N PHE A 49 7.70 17.45 29.95
CA PHE A 49 6.80 18.58 29.77
C PHE A 49 6.81 19.50 31.00
N ASP A 50 7.01 20.79 30.77
CA ASP A 50 6.86 21.85 31.75
C ASP A 50 6.16 23.07 31.14
N LEU A 51 5.57 23.89 31.99
CA LEU A 51 4.85 25.09 31.57
C LEU A 51 5.76 26.28 31.24
N GLU A 52 7.01 26.24 31.69
CA GLU A 52 7.95 27.36 31.50
C GLU A 52 8.43 27.43 30.05
N HIS A 53 8.52 26.28 29.37
CA HIS A 53 8.91 26.17 27.96
C HIS A 53 7.75 26.22 26.98
N VAL A 54 6.52 26.50 27.47
CA VAL A 54 5.36 26.72 26.58
C VAL A 54 5.46 28.09 25.92
N GLN A 55 5.47 28.10 24.59
CA GLN A 55 5.54 29.32 23.79
C GLN A 55 4.23 30.10 23.84
N LYS A 56 4.31 31.40 24.08
CA LYS A 56 3.13 32.31 24.13
C LYS A 56 2.61 32.71 22.73
N GLY A 57 3.24 32.25 21.65
CA GLY A 57 2.83 32.55 20.27
C GLY A 57 1.66 31.69 19.81
N GLY A 58 0.93 32.15 18.79
CA GLY A 58 -0.10 31.34 18.14
C GLY A 58 0.52 30.15 17.42
N ALA A 59 0.14 28.93 17.80
CA ALA A 59 0.57 27.73 17.11
C ALA A 59 -0.24 27.51 15.82
N VAL A 60 0.42 27.14 14.74
CA VAL A 60 -0.24 26.79 13.47
C VAL A 60 -0.42 25.28 13.42
N PHE A 61 -1.66 24.84 13.22
CA PHE A 61 -1.97 23.44 13.05
C PHE A 61 -1.51 22.98 11.66
N ASP A 62 -0.39 22.25 11.62
CA ASP A 62 0.16 21.67 10.40
C ASP A 62 -0.24 20.20 10.27
N ARG A 63 -1.23 19.95 9.41
CA ARG A 63 -1.74 18.60 9.14
C ARG A 63 -0.69 17.69 8.49
N VAL A 64 0.17 18.21 7.62
CA VAL A 64 1.21 17.41 6.95
C VAL A 64 2.21 16.89 7.98
N ARG A 65 2.58 17.75 8.94
CA ARG A 65 3.43 17.34 10.06
C ARG A 65 2.75 16.29 10.95
N LEU A 66 1.46 16.45 11.24
CA LEU A 66 0.70 15.46 12.01
C LEU A 66 0.64 14.11 11.29
N GLU A 67 0.40 14.08 9.99
CA GLU A 67 0.41 12.85 9.18
C GLU A 67 1.79 12.19 9.19
N TRP A 68 2.87 12.96 9.07
CA TRP A 68 4.23 12.45 9.19
C TRP A 68 4.51 11.83 10.57
N ILE A 69 4.16 12.53 11.65
CA ILE A 69 4.27 12.01 13.02
C ILE A 69 3.49 10.71 13.16
N ASN A 70 2.26 10.66 12.64
CA ASN A 70 1.44 9.45 12.67
C ASN A 70 2.10 8.29 11.93
N GLY A 71 2.68 8.54 10.76
CA GLY A 71 3.47 7.54 10.04
C GLY A 71 4.66 7.02 10.84
N GLN A 72 5.36 7.89 11.59
CA GLN A 72 6.44 7.46 12.47
C GLN A 72 5.94 6.57 13.61
N TRP A 73 4.78 6.88 14.19
CA TRP A 73 4.15 6.05 15.21
C TRP A 73 3.68 4.70 14.65
N ILE A 74 3.08 4.65 13.45
CA ILE A 74 2.70 3.39 12.79
C ILE A 74 3.92 2.48 12.62
N ARG A 75 5.09 3.01 12.25
CA ARG A 75 6.32 2.23 12.10
C ARG A 75 6.87 1.65 13.41
N ARG A 76 6.56 2.30 14.55
CA ARG A 76 6.97 1.86 15.89
C ARG A 76 6.09 0.75 16.46
N LEU A 77 4.86 0.59 15.99
CA LEU A 77 3.97 -0.48 16.44
C LEU A 77 4.60 -1.84 16.11
N ASP A 78 4.46 -2.81 16.97
CA ASP A 78 4.77 -4.20 16.63
C ASP A 78 3.74 -4.77 15.64
N ASN A 79 3.96 -5.99 15.16
CA ASN A 79 3.09 -6.58 14.15
C ASN A 79 1.69 -6.87 14.70
N GLU A 80 1.58 -7.31 15.93
CA GLU A 80 0.30 -7.64 16.57
C GLU A 80 -0.54 -6.38 16.78
N GLU A 81 0.07 -5.33 17.35
CA GLU A 81 -0.59 -4.04 17.52
C GLU A 81 -1.04 -3.42 16.19
N LEU A 82 -0.15 -3.42 15.19
CA LEU A 82 -0.51 -2.85 13.88
C LEU A 82 -1.65 -3.64 13.24
N LEU A 83 -1.65 -4.96 13.33
CA LEU A 83 -2.73 -5.80 12.84
C LEU A 83 -4.05 -5.47 13.53
N GLN A 84 -4.05 -5.43 14.87
CA GLN A 84 -5.24 -5.08 15.66
C GLN A 84 -5.80 -3.70 15.31
N ARG A 85 -4.94 -2.72 15.06
CA ARG A 85 -5.33 -1.36 14.69
C ARG A 85 -5.85 -1.24 13.24
N LEU A 86 -5.34 -2.08 12.32
CA LEU A 86 -5.79 -2.12 10.92
C LEU A 86 -7.11 -2.88 10.74
N ARG A 87 -7.35 -3.93 11.54
CA ARG A 87 -8.53 -4.79 11.43
C ARG A 87 -9.85 -4.03 11.27
N PRO A 88 -10.20 -3.04 12.12
CA PRO A 88 -11.46 -2.31 11.99
C PRO A 88 -11.62 -1.58 10.63
N PHE A 89 -10.52 -1.15 10.01
CA PHE A 89 -10.57 -0.48 8.71
C PHE A 89 -10.88 -1.45 7.58
N TYR A 90 -10.32 -2.67 7.62
CA TYR A 90 -10.61 -3.72 6.65
C TYR A 90 -12.02 -4.26 6.82
N ASP A 91 -12.48 -4.45 8.06
CA ASP A 91 -13.86 -4.90 8.34
C ASP A 91 -14.88 -3.87 7.85
N ALA A 92 -14.65 -2.58 8.12
CA ALA A 92 -15.48 -1.50 7.61
C ALA A 92 -15.45 -1.43 6.07
N ALA A 93 -14.27 -1.61 5.45
CA ALA A 93 -14.14 -1.61 3.99
C ALA A 93 -14.88 -2.79 3.34
N ALA A 94 -14.93 -3.95 3.99
CA ALA A 94 -15.72 -5.08 3.53
C ALA A 94 -17.22 -4.82 3.70
N ALA A 95 -17.63 -4.25 4.83
CA ALA A 95 -19.02 -3.96 5.12
C ALA A 95 -19.63 -2.89 4.19
N ASP A 96 -18.84 -1.91 3.77
CA ASP A 96 -19.28 -0.83 2.86
C ASP A 96 -18.95 -1.10 1.37
N GLY A 97 -18.38 -2.26 1.05
CA GLY A 97 -18.11 -2.72 -0.31
C GLY A 97 -16.87 -2.10 -0.98
N ARG A 98 -16.01 -1.40 -0.24
CA ARG A 98 -14.71 -0.93 -0.77
C ARG A 98 -13.74 -2.06 -1.07
N ILE A 99 -13.88 -3.19 -0.37
CA ILE A 99 -13.26 -4.48 -0.72
C ILE A 99 -14.35 -5.55 -0.85
N ALA A 100 -14.13 -6.53 -1.73
CA ALA A 100 -15.17 -7.47 -2.09
C ALA A 100 -15.45 -8.54 -1.01
N ARG A 101 -14.54 -8.72 -0.07
CA ARG A 101 -14.67 -9.66 1.05
C ARG A 101 -13.84 -9.22 2.26
N ALA A 102 -14.16 -9.75 3.42
CA ALA A 102 -13.34 -9.56 4.61
C ALA A 102 -11.92 -10.15 4.42
N ALA A 103 -10.93 -9.48 4.99
CA ALA A 103 -9.57 -9.97 5.07
C ALA A 103 -9.42 -10.92 6.27
N THR A 104 -8.64 -12.00 6.13
CA THR A 104 -8.25 -12.84 7.26
C THR A 104 -7.07 -12.21 8.03
N ASP A 105 -6.83 -12.67 9.28
CA ASP A 105 -5.67 -12.20 10.05
C ASP A 105 -4.35 -12.59 9.40
N GLU A 106 -4.30 -13.77 8.79
CA GLU A 106 -3.13 -14.24 8.05
C GLU A 106 -2.83 -13.36 6.84
N GLU A 107 -3.85 -12.99 6.06
CA GLU A 107 -3.71 -12.06 4.93
C GLU A 107 -3.23 -10.69 5.40
N LEU A 108 -3.82 -10.15 6.46
CA LEU A 108 -3.39 -8.87 7.03
C LEU A 108 -1.95 -8.93 7.53
N ALA A 109 -1.55 -10.02 8.21
CA ALA A 109 -0.18 -10.19 8.68
C ALA A 109 0.83 -10.18 7.52
N LYS A 110 0.49 -10.82 6.39
CA LYS A 110 1.32 -10.79 5.17
C LYS A 110 1.41 -9.41 4.53
N LEU A 111 0.43 -8.53 4.77
CA LEU A 111 0.43 -7.15 4.27
C LEU A 111 1.32 -6.20 5.09
N LEU A 112 1.50 -6.45 6.38
CA LEU A 112 2.16 -5.51 7.29
C LEU A 112 3.53 -5.02 6.81
N PRO A 113 4.47 -5.89 6.34
CA PRO A 113 5.78 -5.43 5.88
C PRO A 113 5.69 -4.49 4.67
N ILE A 114 4.66 -4.67 3.84
CA ILE A 114 4.49 -3.95 2.58
C ILE A 114 3.86 -2.58 2.81
N ILE A 115 2.90 -2.48 3.73
CA ILE A 115 2.13 -1.26 3.96
C ILE A 115 2.75 -0.35 5.01
N ARG A 116 3.42 -0.91 6.04
CA ARG A 116 3.97 -0.18 7.20
C ARG A 116 4.76 1.07 6.80
N GLU A 117 5.67 0.93 5.84
CA GLU A 117 6.53 2.02 5.39
C GLU A 117 5.84 3.02 4.44
N ARG A 118 4.64 2.66 3.93
CA ARG A 118 3.96 3.41 2.88
C ARG A 118 2.76 4.21 3.35
N ILE A 119 2.23 3.87 4.52
CA ILE A 119 1.06 4.56 5.06
C ILE A 119 1.46 5.57 6.12
N GLN A 120 0.78 6.69 6.12
CA GLN A 120 0.81 7.68 7.20
C GLN A 120 -0.49 7.67 8.02
N LEU A 121 -1.55 7.07 7.47
CA LEU A 121 -2.85 6.90 8.09
C LEU A 121 -3.29 5.45 7.93
N LEU A 122 -3.90 4.85 8.95
CA LEU A 122 -4.34 3.46 8.88
C LEU A 122 -5.37 3.24 7.75
N ALA A 123 -6.28 4.19 7.52
CA ALA A 123 -7.26 4.11 6.44
C ALA A 123 -6.62 4.07 5.04
N ALA A 124 -5.40 4.60 4.88
CA ALA A 124 -4.68 4.59 3.61
C ALA A 124 -4.23 3.18 3.17
N ALA A 125 -4.25 2.20 4.08
CA ALA A 125 -3.97 0.82 3.75
C ALA A 125 -4.99 0.24 2.75
N ILE A 126 -6.27 0.64 2.85
CA ILE A 126 -7.33 0.09 2.02
C ILE A 126 -7.10 0.41 0.53
N PRO A 127 -7.04 1.68 0.08
CA PRO A 127 -6.82 1.99 -1.34
C PRO A 127 -5.47 1.51 -1.86
N LEU A 128 -4.52 1.21 -0.98
CA LEU A 128 -3.23 0.66 -1.35
C LEU A 128 -3.32 -0.84 -1.69
N THR A 129 -4.26 -1.58 -1.08
CA THR A 129 -4.30 -3.05 -1.11
C THR A 129 -5.65 -3.65 -1.53
N ASP A 130 -6.70 -2.85 -1.78
CA ASP A 130 -8.06 -3.29 -2.12
C ASP A 130 -8.09 -4.24 -3.34
N PHE A 131 -7.18 -4.06 -4.31
CA PHE A 131 -7.05 -4.94 -5.47
C PHE A 131 -6.78 -6.41 -5.09
N LEU A 132 -6.18 -6.67 -3.94
CA LEU A 132 -5.90 -8.04 -3.46
C LEU A 132 -7.19 -8.78 -3.08
N PHE A 133 -8.21 -8.07 -2.68
CA PHE A 133 -9.50 -8.61 -2.24
C PHE A 133 -10.57 -8.62 -3.35
N ALA A 134 -10.24 -8.12 -4.53
CA ALA A 134 -11.14 -8.10 -5.67
C ALA A 134 -11.12 -9.46 -6.39
N ALA A 135 -12.29 -10.07 -6.62
CA ALA A 135 -12.40 -11.30 -7.39
C ALA A 135 -11.98 -11.09 -8.86
N THR A 136 -12.34 -9.94 -9.42
CA THR A 136 -11.95 -9.49 -10.76
C THR A 136 -11.55 -8.04 -10.72
N ILE A 137 -10.69 -7.63 -11.65
CA ILE A 137 -10.32 -6.22 -11.82
C ILE A 137 -10.74 -5.74 -13.22
N ALA A 138 -11.16 -4.49 -13.30
CA ALA A 138 -11.41 -3.84 -14.58
C ALA A 138 -10.07 -3.38 -15.17
N HIS A 139 -9.76 -3.84 -16.38
CA HIS A 139 -8.59 -3.39 -17.11
C HIS A 139 -8.94 -2.23 -18.04
N ASP A 140 -8.34 -1.07 -17.81
CA ASP A 140 -8.33 0.03 -18.75
C ASP A 140 -7.28 -0.23 -19.83
N PRO A 141 -7.66 -0.41 -21.12
CA PRO A 141 -6.71 -0.67 -22.19
C PRO A 141 -5.63 0.41 -22.32
N THR A 142 -5.96 1.66 -21.98
CA THR A 142 -5.00 2.78 -22.06
C THR A 142 -3.91 2.71 -21.00
N LEU A 143 -4.21 2.09 -19.85
CA LEU A 143 -3.23 1.85 -18.77
C LEU A 143 -2.41 0.58 -18.99
N LEU A 144 -3.01 -0.45 -19.66
CA LEU A 144 -2.34 -1.71 -19.95
C LEU A 144 -1.15 -1.54 -20.90
N VAL A 145 -1.24 -0.57 -21.82
CA VAL A 145 -0.21 -0.33 -22.83
C VAL A 145 0.80 0.71 -22.30
N PRO A 146 2.05 0.31 -21.99
CA PRO A 146 3.11 1.25 -21.61
C PRO A 146 3.31 2.33 -22.67
N LYS A 147 3.68 3.55 -22.26
CA LYS A 147 3.78 4.72 -23.14
C LYS A 147 4.65 4.54 -24.39
N ARG A 148 5.59 3.58 -24.37
CA ARG A 148 6.52 3.32 -25.48
C ARG A 148 6.13 2.10 -26.32
N TRP A 149 5.04 1.44 -25.97
CA TRP A 149 4.56 0.23 -26.62
C TRP A 149 3.23 0.49 -27.32
N ASP A 150 2.87 -0.48 -28.15
CA ASP A 150 1.53 -0.63 -28.70
C ASP A 150 0.83 -1.87 -28.10
N ALA A 151 -0.41 -2.08 -28.48
CA ALA A 151 -1.18 -3.22 -27.99
C ALA A 151 -0.57 -4.54 -28.40
N ALA A 152 -0.02 -4.66 -29.63
CA ALA A 152 0.57 -5.88 -30.13
C ALA A 152 1.83 -6.26 -29.33
N THR A 153 2.70 -5.31 -29.04
CA THR A 153 3.89 -5.51 -28.21
C THR A 153 3.50 -5.89 -26.77
N THR A 154 2.47 -5.25 -26.22
CA THR A 154 1.99 -5.57 -24.85
C THR A 154 1.40 -6.98 -24.78
N ILE A 155 0.62 -7.40 -25.77
CA ILE A 155 0.08 -8.76 -25.87
C ILE A 155 1.25 -9.77 -25.93
N ALA A 156 2.20 -9.57 -26.84
CA ALA A 156 3.36 -10.46 -26.97
C ALA A 156 4.16 -10.57 -25.66
N ALA A 157 4.33 -9.47 -24.95
CA ALA A 157 5.04 -9.44 -23.68
C ALA A 157 4.27 -10.20 -22.57
N LEU A 158 2.97 -9.99 -22.43
CA LEU A 158 2.15 -10.72 -21.45
C LEU A 158 2.07 -12.22 -21.78
N GLU A 159 1.96 -12.59 -23.06
CA GLU A 159 1.99 -13.99 -23.50
C GLU A 159 3.33 -14.67 -23.19
N ALA A 160 4.44 -13.98 -23.43
CA ALA A 160 5.77 -14.50 -23.14
C ALA A 160 6.07 -14.64 -21.64
N THR A 161 5.51 -13.76 -20.80
CA THR A 161 5.68 -13.81 -19.34
C THR A 161 4.81 -14.86 -18.67
N ARG A 162 3.62 -15.14 -19.22
CA ARG A 162 2.65 -16.07 -18.63
C ARG A 162 3.23 -17.45 -18.28
N PRO A 163 3.95 -18.16 -19.16
CA PRO A 163 4.53 -19.46 -18.81
C PRO A 163 5.61 -19.37 -17.72
N ILE A 164 6.38 -18.29 -17.67
CA ILE A 164 7.39 -18.06 -16.63
C ILE A 164 6.70 -17.92 -15.26
N LEU A 165 5.64 -17.12 -15.22
CA LEU A 165 4.84 -16.94 -14.00
C LEU A 165 4.16 -18.24 -13.58
N ALA A 166 3.59 -18.99 -14.52
CA ALA A 166 2.96 -20.27 -14.25
C ALA A 166 3.94 -21.32 -13.70
N ALA A 167 5.18 -21.33 -14.19
CA ALA A 167 6.23 -22.22 -13.70
C ALA A 167 6.71 -21.86 -12.28
N GLY A 168 6.55 -20.60 -11.86
CA GLY A 168 6.86 -20.13 -10.51
C GLY A 168 5.74 -20.37 -9.48
N ILE A 169 4.63 -21.00 -9.86
CA ILE A 169 3.54 -21.33 -8.94
C ILE A 169 3.83 -22.69 -8.29
N GLY A 170 3.90 -22.72 -6.95
CA GLY A 170 4.06 -23.94 -6.16
C GLY A 170 2.77 -24.76 -6.05
N GLU A 171 2.86 -25.96 -5.43
CA GLU A 171 1.72 -26.87 -5.25
C GLU A 171 0.55 -26.28 -4.44
N GLY A 172 0.80 -25.26 -3.62
CA GLY A 172 -0.22 -24.53 -2.84
C GLY A 172 -0.80 -23.29 -3.51
N GLU A 173 -0.63 -23.13 -4.84
CA GLU A 173 -1.01 -21.91 -5.57
C GLU A 173 -0.26 -20.64 -5.12
N GLU A 174 0.71 -20.78 -4.22
CA GLU A 174 1.58 -19.69 -3.81
C GLU A 174 2.61 -19.40 -4.91
N LEU A 175 2.82 -18.12 -5.17
CA LEU A 175 3.95 -17.72 -6.01
C LEU A 175 5.21 -17.86 -5.16
N LEU A 176 6.10 -18.81 -5.54
CA LEU A 176 7.36 -19.05 -4.85
C LEU A 176 8.33 -17.92 -5.19
N LEU A 177 8.29 -16.84 -4.43
CA LEU A 177 9.18 -15.70 -4.54
C LEU A 177 10.04 -15.64 -3.28
N GLU A 178 11.28 -16.09 -3.34
CA GLU A 178 12.25 -15.92 -2.27
C GLU A 178 12.94 -14.54 -2.36
N ALA A 179 13.71 -14.15 -1.35
CA ALA A 179 14.29 -12.80 -1.27
C ALA A 179 15.25 -12.47 -2.43
N ASP A 180 15.91 -13.48 -3.01
CA ASP A 180 16.80 -13.38 -4.20
C ASP A 180 16.11 -14.00 -5.42
N ASP A 181 14.97 -13.52 -5.77
CA ASP A 181 13.97 -14.15 -6.62
C ASP A 181 14.46 -14.43 -8.06
N PRO A 182 14.57 -15.72 -8.45
CA PRO A 182 14.88 -16.09 -9.83
C PRO A 182 13.83 -15.60 -10.84
N LEU A 183 12.59 -15.35 -10.40
CA LEU A 183 11.52 -14.87 -11.27
C LEU A 183 11.78 -13.44 -11.78
N GLU A 184 12.23 -12.51 -10.92
CA GLU A 184 12.60 -11.19 -11.38
C GLU A 184 13.76 -11.26 -12.38
N ALA A 185 14.77 -12.08 -12.10
CA ALA A 185 15.90 -12.27 -13.01
C ALA A 185 15.46 -12.87 -14.35
N GLN A 186 14.58 -13.88 -14.34
CA GLN A 186 14.02 -14.48 -15.56
C GLN A 186 13.22 -13.48 -16.38
N LEU A 187 12.38 -12.65 -15.75
CA LEU A 187 11.61 -11.63 -16.45
C LEU A 187 12.50 -10.50 -17.00
N ARG A 188 13.59 -10.14 -16.32
CA ARG A 188 14.59 -9.20 -16.83
C ARG A 188 15.31 -9.79 -18.05
N ALA A 189 15.74 -11.05 -17.98
CA ALA A 189 16.39 -11.75 -19.09
C ALA A 189 15.44 -11.87 -20.30
N LEU A 190 14.15 -12.17 -20.07
CA LEU A 190 13.15 -12.17 -21.13
C LEU A 190 13.04 -10.79 -21.79
N ALA A 191 12.97 -9.72 -21.01
CA ALA A 191 12.87 -8.37 -21.53
C ALA A 191 14.09 -8.03 -22.41
N GLU A 192 15.30 -8.31 -21.92
CA GLU A 192 16.55 -8.08 -22.66
C GLU A 192 16.61 -8.89 -23.97
N ALA A 193 16.30 -10.19 -23.91
CA ALA A 193 16.27 -11.05 -25.08
C ALA A 193 15.25 -10.61 -26.15
N SER A 194 14.16 -9.99 -25.71
CA SER A 194 13.09 -9.49 -26.60
C SER A 194 13.30 -8.03 -27.03
N GLY A 195 14.37 -7.37 -26.60
CA GLY A 195 14.63 -5.96 -26.88
C GLY A 195 13.68 -5.00 -26.15
N TRP A 196 13.00 -5.44 -25.11
CA TRP A 196 12.11 -4.64 -24.29
C TRP A 196 12.87 -3.98 -23.12
N LYS A 197 12.40 -2.82 -22.69
CA LYS A 197 12.91 -2.26 -21.43
C LYS A 197 12.22 -2.97 -20.25
N PRO A 198 12.97 -3.49 -19.25
CA PRO A 198 12.38 -4.15 -18.09
C PRO A 198 11.32 -3.33 -17.38
N GLY A 199 11.50 -1.99 -17.30
CA GLY A 199 10.52 -1.10 -16.70
C GLY A 199 9.17 -1.06 -17.43
N ASP A 200 9.15 -1.16 -18.75
CA ASP A 200 7.91 -1.21 -19.53
C ASP A 200 7.20 -2.56 -19.35
N LEU A 201 7.97 -3.68 -19.35
CA LEU A 201 7.44 -5.01 -19.05
C LEU A 201 6.82 -5.06 -17.66
N PHE A 202 7.53 -4.57 -16.64
CA PHE A 202 7.04 -4.55 -15.26
C PHE A 202 5.83 -3.62 -15.08
N MET A 203 5.73 -2.55 -15.87
CA MET A 203 4.52 -1.70 -15.86
C MET A 203 3.33 -2.43 -16.47
N ALA A 204 3.49 -3.13 -17.60
CA ALA A 204 2.43 -3.94 -18.20
C ALA A 204 1.94 -5.03 -17.24
N LEU A 205 2.88 -5.77 -16.59
CA LEU A 205 2.56 -6.78 -15.59
C LEU A 205 1.84 -6.18 -14.38
N ARG A 206 2.28 -5.01 -13.89
CA ARG A 206 1.63 -4.31 -12.78
C ARG A 206 0.18 -3.99 -13.09
N VAL A 207 -0.08 -3.40 -14.25
CA VAL A 207 -1.46 -3.05 -14.63
C VAL A 207 -2.28 -4.32 -14.89
N ALA A 208 -1.70 -5.34 -15.51
CA ALA A 208 -2.39 -6.62 -15.71
C ALA A 208 -2.77 -7.30 -14.38
N ALA A 209 -1.87 -7.29 -13.38
CA ALA A 209 -2.11 -7.90 -12.09
C ALA A 209 -3.05 -7.08 -11.18
N THR A 210 -3.01 -5.74 -11.26
CA THR A 210 -3.62 -4.86 -10.25
C THR A 210 -4.62 -3.85 -10.78
N GLY A 211 -4.68 -3.64 -12.10
CA GLY A 211 -5.49 -2.60 -12.75
C GLY A 211 -4.92 -1.18 -12.61
N ARG A 212 -3.71 -1.00 -12.05
CA ARG A 212 -3.16 0.31 -11.67
C ARG A 212 -1.70 0.45 -12.06
N THR A 213 -1.28 1.70 -12.28
CA THR A 213 0.12 2.04 -12.55
C THR A 213 0.95 2.24 -11.27
N ALA A 214 0.29 2.53 -10.12
CA ALA A 214 0.93 2.74 -8.82
C ALA A 214 0.33 1.77 -7.78
N THR A 215 1.20 0.92 -7.21
CA THR A 215 0.86 -0.10 -6.21
C THR A 215 2.08 -0.31 -5.29
N PRO A 216 2.00 -1.12 -4.24
CA PRO A 216 3.18 -1.66 -3.59
C PRO A 216 4.15 -2.31 -4.58
N PRO A 217 5.36 -2.76 -4.18
CA PRO A 217 6.30 -3.40 -5.09
C PRO A 217 5.63 -4.49 -5.90
N LEU A 218 5.96 -4.59 -7.19
CA LEU A 218 5.28 -5.48 -8.12
C LEU A 218 5.32 -6.94 -7.64
N PHE A 219 6.51 -7.44 -7.32
CA PHE A 219 6.70 -8.84 -6.94
C PHE A 219 6.00 -9.18 -5.63
N ASP A 220 6.06 -8.29 -4.64
CA ASP A 220 5.31 -8.45 -3.39
C ASP A 220 3.80 -8.47 -3.64
N SER A 221 3.31 -7.58 -4.51
CA SER A 221 1.89 -7.55 -4.89
C SER A 221 1.45 -8.83 -5.61
N MET A 222 2.30 -9.38 -6.48
CA MET A 222 2.03 -10.64 -7.19
C MET A 222 2.05 -11.84 -6.25
N ARG A 223 3.00 -11.87 -5.28
CA ARG A 223 3.06 -12.90 -4.25
C ARG A 223 1.79 -12.94 -3.40
N LEU A 224 1.37 -11.77 -2.92
CA LEU A 224 0.14 -11.65 -2.11
C LEU A 224 -1.12 -12.03 -2.86
N LEU A 225 -1.15 -11.75 -4.17
CA LEU A 225 -2.28 -12.10 -5.03
C LEU A 225 -2.43 -13.62 -5.18
N GLY A 226 -1.32 -14.34 -5.16
CA GLY A 226 -1.26 -15.78 -5.45
C GLY A 226 -1.25 -16.10 -6.94
N GLY A 227 -0.77 -17.29 -7.26
CA GLY A 227 -0.53 -17.69 -8.64
C GLY A 227 -1.79 -17.80 -9.49
N ALA A 228 -2.83 -18.47 -9.00
CA ALA A 228 -4.08 -18.66 -9.74
C ALA A 228 -4.75 -17.34 -10.09
N ALA A 229 -4.87 -16.43 -9.12
CA ALA A 229 -5.47 -15.11 -9.35
C ALA A 229 -4.61 -14.26 -10.30
N LEU A 230 -3.28 -14.32 -10.18
CA LEU A 230 -2.36 -13.61 -11.07
C LEU A 230 -2.54 -14.05 -12.53
N ILE A 231 -2.51 -15.37 -12.80
CA ILE A 231 -2.69 -15.91 -14.16
C ILE A 231 -4.07 -15.53 -14.72
N SER A 232 -5.13 -15.68 -13.92
CA SER A 232 -6.48 -15.29 -14.33
C SER A 232 -6.57 -13.81 -14.74
N ARG A 233 -5.91 -12.91 -14.01
CA ARG A 233 -5.88 -11.47 -14.32
C ARG A 233 -5.06 -11.15 -15.57
N ILE A 234 -3.95 -11.86 -15.79
CA ILE A 234 -3.16 -11.72 -17.04
C ILE A 234 -4.00 -12.19 -18.24
N ASP A 235 -4.71 -13.31 -18.12
CA ASP A 235 -5.59 -13.81 -19.19
C ASP A 235 -6.75 -12.84 -19.48
N ALA A 236 -7.32 -12.21 -18.44
CA ALA A 236 -8.32 -11.16 -18.60
C ALA A 236 -7.75 -9.90 -19.28
N ALA A 237 -6.53 -9.49 -18.92
CA ALA A 237 -5.84 -8.36 -19.56
C ALA A 237 -5.56 -8.63 -21.04
N LEU A 238 -5.07 -9.83 -21.38
CA LEU A 238 -4.87 -10.28 -22.76
C LEU A 238 -6.20 -10.25 -23.55
N SER A 239 -7.26 -10.78 -22.98
CA SER A 239 -8.60 -10.77 -23.61
C SER A 239 -9.09 -9.36 -23.86
N ARG A 240 -8.85 -8.45 -22.92
CA ARG A 240 -9.22 -7.04 -23.03
C ARG A 240 -8.44 -6.29 -24.11
N LEU A 241 -7.13 -6.56 -24.22
CA LEU A 241 -6.27 -5.96 -25.26
C LEU A 241 -6.64 -6.44 -26.67
N ARG A 242 -7.02 -7.71 -26.82
CA ARG A 242 -7.45 -8.28 -28.12
C ARG A 242 -8.81 -7.79 -28.59
N ALA A 243 -9.64 -7.29 -27.65
CA ALA A 243 -10.98 -6.78 -27.94
C ALA A 243 -11.01 -5.25 -28.16
N ALA A 244 -9.91 -4.55 -27.95
CA ALA A 244 -9.80 -3.10 -28.06
C ALA A 244 -9.23 -2.67 -29.41
#